data_1540118e6028409825269a5a11ef3028
#
_entry.id   1540118e6028409825269a5a11ef3028
#
_cell.length_a   1.000
_cell.length_b   1.000
_cell.length_c   1.000
_cell.angle_alpha   90.00
_cell.angle_beta   90.00
_cell.angle_gamma   90.00
#
_symmetry.space_group_name_H-M   'P 1'
#
loop_
_entity.id
_entity.type
_entity.pdbx_description
1 polymer ?
#
loop_
_entity_poly.entity_id
_entity_poly.type
_entity_poly.pdbx_seq_one_letter_code
_entity_poly.pdbx_strand_id
1 'polypeptide(L)'
;MKLKVSEIFYSAQGEGRFVGVPSVFLRTFGCNFTCSGFGCKPGDKSPEADEVAKSVHLYKTFEELPLVTTGCDSYASWHPAFKDLSPTLTTDEVVGRMLALTPNQHWIQRNGNDVHLVITGGEPLLGWQRTYEELLSHDSMADLQNLTFETNGTQALQPNFRQFLLNWTLNSTKNQLGHARTANNLTFSVSAKLSASGESWSDAICPDIVREYQEVGTVYLKFVVETPEHFAEVDRAVAEFRAGGFRGVVYVMPQGGVVTPYEQNRVRVADWAVSQGYYYSPRLHVDLWGNGWGK
;
A
#
# COMPACT_ATOMS: atom_id res chain seq x y z
N MET A 1 -19.91 -0.67 -10.63
CA MET A 1 -19.11 0.60 -10.80
C MET A 1 -17.85 0.36 -11.60
N LYS A 2 -16.96 1.35 -11.74
CA LYS A 2 -15.72 1.22 -12.53
C LYS A 2 -14.55 1.73 -11.72
N LEU A 3 -13.41 1.02 -11.81
CA LEU A 3 -12.12 1.36 -11.22
C LEU A 3 -11.08 1.64 -12.30
N LYS A 4 -10.25 2.65 -12.12
CA LYS A 4 -9.05 2.82 -12.93
C LYS A 4 -7.91 2.06 -12.28
N VAL A 5 -7.48 0.99 -12.92
CA VAL A 5 -6.57 -0.02 -12.36
C VAL A 5 -5.22 0.05 -13.05
N SER A 6 -4.16 0.29 -12.29
CA SER A 6 -2.78 0.28 -12.81
C SER A 6 -2.25 -1.14 -12.93
N GLU A 7 -2.40 -1.94 -11.87
CA GLU A 7 -1.97 -3.34 -11.87
C GLU A 7 -2.94 -4.22 -11.04
N ILE A 8 -3.02 -5.49 -11.40
CA ILE A 8 -3.52 -6.57 -10.53
C ILE A 8 -2.51 -7.71 -10.64
N PHE A 9 -1.91 -8.09 -9.50
CA PHE A 9 -0.90 -9.14 -9.48
C PHE A 9 -0.98 -9.98 -8.20
N TYR A 10 -0.37 -11.16 -8.22
CA TYR A 10 -0.30 -12.08 -7.09
C TYR A 10 1.15 -12.31 -6.71
N SER A 11 1.49 -12.00 -5.48
CA SER A 11 2.86 -12.11 -4.97
C SER A 11 2.88 -12.34 -3.45
N ALA A 12 4.05 -12.55 -2.88
CA ALA A 12 4.22 -12.44 -1.44
C ALA A 12 4.21 -10.97 -1.02
N GLN A 13 3.47 -10.61 0.06
CA GLN A 13 3.57 -9.27 0.63
C GLN A 13 5.03 -8.98 1.02
N GLY A 14 5.57 -7.87 0.52
CA GLY A 14 6.98 -7.52 0.69
C GLY A 14 7.29 -6.67 1.91
N GLU A 15 6.28 -6.05 2.56
CA GLU A 15 6.46 -4.99 3.54
C GLU A 15 5.52 -5.12 4.74
N GLY A 16 5.93 -4.54 5.88
CA GLY A 16 5.09 -4.38 7.06
C GLY A 16 4.70 -5.69 7.74
N ARG A 17 3.49 -5.70 8.29
CA ARG A 17 3.01 -6.76 9.17
C ARG A 17 2.87 -8.14 8.49
N PHE A 18 2.60 -8.15 7.19
CA PHE A 18 2.22 -9.36 6.46
C PHE A 18 3.31 -9.86 5.51
N VAL A 19 4.57 -9.52 5.76
CA VAL A 19 5.71 -9.97 4.95
C VAL A 19 5.66 -11.49 4.77
N GLY A 20 5.78 -11.94 3.50
CA GLY A 20 5.75 -13.35 3.12
C GLY A 20 4.35 -13.94 2.93
N VAL A 21 3.28 -13.22 3.26
CA VAL A 21 1.90 -13.70 3.08
C VAL A 21 1.50 -13.62 1.60
N PRO A 22 0.99 -14.73 1.01
CA PRO A 22 0.46 -14.72 -0.35
C PRO A 22 -0.68 -13.71 -0.49
N SER A 23 -0.53 -12.75 -1.39
CA SER A 23 -1.44 -11.62 -1.51
C SER A 23 -1.78 -11.30 -2.97
N VAL A 24 -3.04 -10.98 -3.22
CA VAL A 24 -3.47 -10.31 -4.43
C VAL A 24 -3.37 -8.81 -4.20
N PHE A 25 -2.65 -8.12 -5.06
CA PHE A 25 -2.53 -6.67 -5.06
C PHE A 25 -3.44 -6.06 -6.12
N LEU A 26 -4.26 -5.12 -5.70
CA LEU A 26 -5.06 -4.26 -6.56
C LEU A 26 -4.52 -2.84 -6.48
N ARG A 27 -3.77 -2.42 -7.48
CA ARG A 27 -3.17 -1.09 -7.57
C ARG A 27 -4.07 -0.16 -8.39
N THR A 28 -4.62 0.88 -7.77
CA THR A 28 -5.47 1.87 -8.42
C THR A 28 -4.67 3.10 -8.86
N PHE A 29 -5.18 3.80 -9.86
CA PHE A 29 -4.56 5.02 -10.40
C PHE A 29 -5.04 6.27 -9.67
N GLY A 30 -4.09 7.15 -9.33
CA GLY A 30 -4.29 8.45 -8.71
C GLY A 30 -3.62 8.57 -7.35
N CYS A 31 -3.01 9.72 -7.08
CA CYS A 31 -2.43 10.08 -5.79
C CYS A 31 -2.56 11.58 -5.57
N ASN A 32 -2.62 11.99 -4.31
CA ASN A 32 -2.53 13.40 -3.93
C ASN A 32 -1.08 13.85 -3.65
N PHE A 33 -0.10 12.94 -3.70
CA PHE A 33 1.33 13.19 -3.55
C PHE A 33 2.12 12.78 -4.78
N THR A 34 3.34 13.33 -4.92
CA THR A 34 4.30 12.95 -5.96
C THR A 34 5.49 12.18 -5.41
N CYS A 35 5.81 12.40 -4.13
CA CYS A 35 6.94 11.79 -3.42
C CYS A 35 8.25 11.89 -4.23
N SER A 36 8.47 13.01 -4.91
CA SER A 36 9.60 13.21 -5.84
C SER A 36 10.95 13.39 -5.13
N GLY A 37 10.97 13.54 -3.80
CA GLY A 37 12.20 13.75 -3.03
C GLY A 37 12.97 12.48 -2.69
N PHE A 38 12.38 11.31 -2.75
CA PHE A 38 13.05 10.07 -2.34
C PHE A 38 14.36 9.83 -3.12
N GLY A 39 15.45 9.52 -2.39
CA GLY A 39 16.77 9.29 -2.97
C GLY A 39 17.46 10.54 -3.52
N CYS A 40 16.87 11.73 -3.33
CA CYS A 40 17.43 13.02 -3.72
C CYS A 40 18.02 13.75 -2.52
N LYS A 41 18.85 14.78 -2.77
CA LYS A 41 19.28 15.69 -1.70
C LYS A 41 18.08 16.47 -1.15
N PRO A 42 18.10 16.88 0.13
CA PRO A 42 17.02 17.67 0.70
C PRO A 42 16.69 18.90 -0.15
N GLY A 43 15.41 19.04 -0.53
CA GLY A 43 14.93 20.12 -1.39
C GLY A 43 14.99 19.84 -2.90
N ASP A 44 15.72 18.84 -3.34
CA ASP A 44 15.75 18.42 -4.75
C ASP A 44 14.56 17.50 -5.07
N LYS A 45 14.23 17.42 -6.37
CA LYS A 45 13.19 16.53 -6.90
C LYS A 45 13.76 15.63 -7.97
N SER A 46 13.36 14.37 -7.94
CA SER A 46 13.72 13.41 -8.98
C SER A 46 13.10 13.80 -10.33
N PRO A 47 13.87 13.84 -11.39
CA PRO A 47 13.34 14.01 -12.76
C PRO A 47 12.93 12.68 -13.39
N GLU A 48 13.21 11.52 -12.79
CA GLU A 48 13.14 10.22 -13.46
C GLU A 48 11.73 9.91 -13.98
N ALA A 49 10.68 10.15 -13.20
CA ALA A 49 9.31 9.92 -13.66
C ALA A 49 8.95 10.78 -14.88
N ASP A 50 9.36 12.06 -14.89
CA ASP A 50 9.15 12.98 -16.01
C ASP A 50 9.98 12.56 -17.24
N GLU A 51 11.19 12.04 -17.05
CA GLU A 51 12.01 11.53 -18.15
C GLU A 51 11.38 10.30 -18.80
N VAL A 52 10.88 9.34 -17.99
CA VAL A 52 10.13 8.18 -18.52
C VAL A 52 8.87 8.64 -19.24
N ALA A 53 8.17 9.65 -18.71
CA ALA A 53 6.95 10.18 -19.32
C ALA A 53 7.17 10.71 -20.74
N LYS A 54 8.35 11.28 -21.07
CA LYS A 54 8.68 11.74 -22.43
C LYS A 54 8.66 10.61 -23.46
N SER A 55 8.91 9.38 -23.04
CA SER A 55 8.96 8.18 -23.89
C SER A 55 7.80 7.22 -23.66
N VAL A 56 6.72 7.65 -22.98
CA VAL A 56 5.58 6.77 -22.64
C VAL A 56 4.97 6.08 -23.86
N HIS A 57 5.00 6.68 -25.03
CA HIS A 57 4.50 6.15 -26.28
C HIS A 57 5.25 4.89 -26.77
N LEU A 58 6.42 4.57 -26.21
CA LEU A 58 7.20 3.37 -26.51
C LEU A 58 6.71 2.16 -25.70
N TYR A 59 5.94 2.34 -24.63
CA TYR A 59 5.47 1.29 -23.74
C TYR A 59 3.99 0.99 -24.00
N LYS A 60 3.65 -0.29 -24.01
CA LYS A 60 2.28 -0.76 -24.26
C LYS A 60 1.57 -1.21 -22.99
N THR A 61 2.35 -1.65 -22.01
CA THR A 61 1.84 -2.17 -20.73
C THR A 61 2.60 -1.55 -19.58
N PHE A 62 2.05 -1.69 -18.39
CA PHE A 62 2.63 -1.17 -17.16
C PHE A 62 3.97 -1.87 -16.83
N GLU A 63 4.06 -3.17 -17.13
CA GLU A 63 5.22 -4.00 -16.84
C GLU A 63 6.44 -3.66 -17.72
N GLU A 64 6.24 -2.99 -18.85
CA GLU A 64 7.33 -2.56 -19.74
C GLU A 64 8.03 -1.28 -19.25
N LEU A 65 7.43 -0.59 -18.26
CA LEU A 65 7.98 0.67 -17.75
C LEU A 65 9.28 0.43 -16.97
N PRO A 66 10.28 1.31 -17.15
CA PRO A 66 11.52 1.19 -16.39
C PRO A 66 11.30 1.42 -14.89
N LEU A 67 12.11 0.78 -14.06
CA LEU A 67 12.20 1.11 -12.64
C LEU A 67 12.97 2.41 -12.47
N VAL A 68 12.55 3.23 -11.50
CA VAL A 68 13.25 4.46 -11.13
C VAL A 68 14.10 4.26 -9.89
N THR A 69 15.21 4.96 -9.80
CA THR A 69 16.15 4.88 -8.67
C THR A 69 15.88 5.96 -7.62
N THR A 70 15.29 7.06 -8.03
CA THR A 70 14.90 8.20 -7.20
C THR A 70 13.44 8.59 -7.44
N GLY A 71 12.84 9.30 -6.51
CA GLY A 71 11.43 9.65 -6.53
C GLY A 71 10.51 8.50 -6.10
N CYS A 72 9.27 8.54 -6.52
CA CYS A 72 8.26 7.54 -6.19
C CYS A 72 8.44 6.27 -7.05
N ASP A 73 8.68 5.12 -6.43
CA ASP A 73 8.79 3.83 -7.12
C ASP A 73 7.47 3.36 -7.78
N SER A 74 6.36 3.92 -7.35
CA SER A 74 5.03 3.69 -7.96
C SER A 74 4.59 4.85 -8.87
N TYR A 75 5.52 5.59 -9.46
CA TYR A 75 5.25 6.79 -10.26
C TYR A 75 4.19 6.59 -11.34
N ALA A 76 4.17 5.44 -11.98
CA ALA A 76 3.24 5.15 -13.05
C ALA A 76 1.78 5.01 -12.56
N SER A 77 1.56 4.85 -11.25
CA SER A 77 0.21 4.79 -10.66
C SER A 77 -0.43 6.16 -10.41
N TRP A 78 0.30 7.26 -10.61
CA TRP A 78 -0.24 8.60 -10.36
C TRP A 78 0.15 9.63 -11.41
N HIS A 79 1.29 9.49 -12.07
CA HIS A 79 1.75 10.48 -13.03
C HIS A 79 0.83 10.52 -14.27
N PRO A 80 0.33 11.70 -14.69
CA PRO A 80 -0.71 11.81 -15.72
C PRO A 80 -0.38 11.17 -17.06
N ALA A 81 0.90 11.15 -17.45
CA ALA A 81 1.34 10.56 -18.72
C ALA A 81 1.05 9.05 -18.82
N PHE A 82 1.00 8.33 -17.69
CA PHE A 82 0.75 6.89 -17.66
C PHE A 82 -0.71 6.50 -17.46
N LYS A 83 -1.60 7.50 -17.43
CA LYS A 83 -3.03 7.30 -17.20
C LYS A 83 -3.67 6.33 -18.18
N ASP A 84 -3.22 6.31 -19.43
CA ASP A 84 -3.80 5.47 -20.48
C ASP A 84 -3.29 4.02 -20.43
N LEU A 85 -2.17 3.77 -19.74
CA LEU A 85 -1.71 2.42 -19.42
C LEU A 85 -2.53 1.78 -18.29
N SER A 86 -3.36 2.55 -17.58
CA SER A 86 -4.24 2.08 -16.51
C SER A 86 -5.68 1.96 -17.05
N PRO A 87 -6.14 0.77 -17.43
CA PRO A 87 -7.49 0.59 -17.95
C PRO A 87 -8.57 0.88 -16.89
N THR A 88 -9.75 1.25 -17.37
CA THR A 88 -10.94 1.39 -16.52
C THR A 88 -11.75 0.11 -16.60
N LEU A 89 -11.82 -0.63 -15.50
CA LEU A 89 -12.46 -1.93 -15.39
C LEU A 89 -13.75 -1.85 -14.56
N THR A 90 -14.72 -2.71 -14.86
CA THR A 90 -15.88 -2.95 -13.99
C THR A 90 -15.48 -3.74 -12.74
N THR A 91 -16.31 -3.72 -11.71
CA THR A 91 -16.10 -4.54 -10.51
C THR A 91 -16.01 -6.03 -10.83
N ASP A 92 -16.85 -6.53 -11.71
CA ASP A 92 -16.84 -7.95 -12.15
C ASP A 92 -15.51 -8.31 -12.84
N GLU A 93 -15.01 -7.43 -13.73
CA GLU A 93 -13.71 -7.64 -14.39
C GLU A 93 -12.55 -7.63 -13.39
N VAL A 94 -12.59 -6.74 -12.39
CA VAL A 94 -11.55 -6.68 -11.33
C VAL A 94 -11.59 -7.95 -10.50
N VAL A 95 -12.77 -8.38 -10.01
CA VAL A 95 -12.91 -9.60 -9.21
C VAL A 95 -12.49 -10.84 -10.00
N GLY A 96 -12.92 -10.96 -11.26
CA GLY A 96 -12.54 -12.08 -12.12
C GLY A 96 -11.03 -12.16 -12.33
N ARG A 97 -10.35 -11.02 -12.57
CA ARG A 97 -8.90 -10.97 -12.71
C ARG A 97 -8.17 -11.32 -11.42
N MET A 98 -8.62 -10.81 -10.26
CA MET A 98 -8.03 -11.12 -8.98
C MET A 98 -8.07 -12.63 -8.67
N LEU A 99 -9.24 -13.25 -8.82
CA LEU A 99 -9.40 -14.68 -8.56
C LEU A 99 -8.61 -15.55 -9.56
N ALA A 100 -8.57 -15.18 -10.83
CA ALA A 100 -7.81 -15.92 -11.85
C ALA A 100 -6.30 -16.00 -11.54
N LEU A 101 -5.77 -15.08 -10.74
CA LEU A 101 -4.36 -15.08 -10.33
C LEU A 101 -4.08 -16.02 -9.15
N THR A 102 -5.09 -16.36 -8.33
CA THR A 102 -4.88 -17.25 -7.20
C THR A 102 -4.79 -18.72 -7.65
N PRO A 103 -4.00 -19.58 -6.97
CA PRO A 103 -3.72 -20.94 -7.44
C PRO A 103 -4.95 -21.83 -7.69
N ASN A 104 -6.06 -21.59 -7.00
CA ASN A 104 -7.29 -22.36 -7.14
C ASN A 104 -8.53 -21.47 -7.43
N GLN A 105 -8.31 -20.23 -7.83
CA GLN A 105 -9.35 -19.24 -8.13
C GLN A 105 -10.29 -18.93 -6.93
N HIS A 106 -9.76 -19.05 -5.71
CA HIS A 106 -10.47 -18.77 -4.47
C HIS A 106 -9.59 -17.99 -3.47
N TRP A 107 -10.24 -17.31 -2.51
CA TRP A 107 -9.55 -16.64 -1.41
C TRP A 107 -9.00 -17.61 -0.38
N ILE A 108 -9.60 -18.78 -0.21
CA ILE A 108 -9.09 -19.85 0.66
C ILE A 108 -8.42 -20.91 -0.22
N GLN A 109 -7.16 -21.21 0.04
CA GLN A 109 -6.39 -22.14 -0.74
C GLN A 109 -6.62 -23.60 -0.26
N ARG A 110 -6.29 -24.58 -1.10
CA ARG A 110 -6.48 -26.01 -0.79
C ARG A 110 -5.73 -26.47 0.46
N ASN A 111 -4.65 -25.80 0.83
CA ASN A 111 -3.88 -26.05 2.05
C ASN A 111 -4.48 -25.40 3.31
N GLY A 112 -5.61 -24.69 3.16
CA GLY A 112 -6.30 -23.98 4.24
C GLY A 112 -5.80 -22.56 4.51
N ASN A 113 -4.76 -22.10 3.83
CA ASN A 113 -4.28 -20.72 3.97
C ASN A 113 -5.17 -19.74 3.21
N ASP A 114 -5.37 -18.55 3.79
CA ASP A 114 -6.06 -17.46 3.14
C ASP A 114 -5.13 -16.71 2.19
N VAL A 115 -5.69 -16.20 1.10
CA VAL A 115 -5.06 -15.16 0.28
C VAL A 115 -5.47 -13.80 0.82
N HIS A 116 -4.51 -12.94 1.03
CA HIS A 116 -4.73 -11.56 1.47
C HIS A 116 -5.05 -10.67 0.27
N LEU A 117 -6.03 -9.77 0.39
CA LEU A 117 -6.24 -8.70 -0.57
C LEU A 117 -5.55 -7.44 -0.06
N VAL A 118 -4.65 -6.89 -0.87
CA VAL A 118 -3.98 -5.60 -0.63
C VAL A 118 -4.46 -4.60 -1.67
N ILE A 119 -5.23 -3.62 -1.25
CA ILE A 119 -5.63 -2.49 -2.10
C ILE A 119 -4.61 -1.38 -1.90
N THR A 120 -3.92 -1.05 -2.98
CA THR A 120 -2.84 -0.07 -3.04
C THR A 120 -2.99 0.84 -4.25
N GLY A 121 -1.98 1.61 -4.61
CA GLY A 121 -2.03 2.45 -5.80
C GLY A 121 -1.01 3.56 -5.74
N GLY A 122 -1.39 4.73 -6.24
CA GLY A 122 -0.84 5.98 -5.75
C GLY A 122 -1.36 6.20 -4.34
N GLU A 123 -2.65 6.61 -4.20
CA GLU A 123 -3.39 6.63 -2.93
C GLU A 123 -4.75 5.95 -3.13
N PRO A 124 -4.96 4.74 -2.59
CA PRO A 124 -6.16 3.96 -2.88
C PRO A 124 -7.44 4.57 -2.32
N LEU A 125 -7.37 5.34 -1.25
CA LEU A 125 -8.55 5.97 -0.65
C LEU A 125 -8.96 7.27 -1.33
N LEU A 126 -8.18 7.75 -2.31
CA LEU A 126 -8.49 8.95 -3.09
C LEU A 126 -9.51 8.65 -4.20
N GLY A 127 -10.78 8.96 -3.94
CA GLY A 127 -11.84 8.93 -4.96
C GLY A 127 -12.47 7.56 -5.27
N TRP A 128 -11.95 6.45 -4.74
CA TRP A 128 -12.42 5.10 -5.07
C TRP A 128 -13.29 4.43 -4.00
N GLN A 129 -13.46 5.03 -2.84
CA GLN A 129 -14.09 4.43 -1.65
C GLN A 129 -15.48 3.83 -1.96
N ARG A 130 -16.33 4.57 -2.70
CA ARG A 130 -17.64 4.08 -3.11
C ARG A 130 -17.60 2.84 -4.02
N THR A 131 -16.56 2.75 -4.86
CA THR A 131 -16.38 1.58 -5.74
C THR A 131 -15.95 0.35 -4.97
N TYR A 132 -15.19 0.54 -3.88
CA TYR A 132 -14.79 -0.57 -3.00
C TYR A 132 -15.99 -1.18 -2.24
N GLU A 133 -17.04 -0.40 -1.93
CA GLU A 133 -18.27 -0.98 -1.36
C GLU A 133 -18.88 -2.03 -2.30
N GLU A 134 -18.99 -1.72 -3.61
CA GLU A 134 -19.50 -2.67 -4.61
C GLU A 134 -18.53 -3.84 -4.79
N LEU A 135 -17.22 -3.59 -4.90
CA LEU A 135 -16.19 -4.62 -5.06
C LEU A 135 -16.24 -5.64 -3.93
N LEU A 136 -16.24 -5.17 -2.68
CA LEU A 136 -16.21 -6.04 -1.49
C LEU A 136 -17.56 -6.71 -1.19
N SER A 137 -18.64 -6.22 -1.79
CA SER A 137 -19.98 -6.82 -1.72
C SER A 137 -20.24 -7.86 -2.80
N HIS A 138 -19.34 -8.05 -3.76
CA HIS A 138 -19.49 -9.03 -4.82
C HIS A 138 -19.49 -10.45 -4.24
N ASP A 139 -20.36 -11.34 -4.74
CA ASP A 139 -20.53 -12.71 -4.22
C ASP A 139 -19.22 -13.49 -4.14
N SER A 140 -18.36 -13.35 -5.14
CA SER A 140 -17.05 -14.01 -5.17
C SER A 140 -16.02 -13.44 -4.15
N MET A 141 -16.37 -12.37 -3.45
CA MET A 141 -15.57 -11.80 -2.35
C MET A 141 -16.03 -12.32 -0.98
N ALA A 142 -17.11 -13.12 -0.93
CA ALA A 142 -17.68 -13.61 0.33
C ALA A 142 -16.69 -14.39 1.20
N ASP A 143 -15.69 -15.04 0.60
CA ASP A 143 -14.65 -15.80 1.31
C ASP A 143 -13.39 -14.99 1.61
N LEU A 144 -13.31 -13.72 1.24
CA LEU A 144 -12.21 -12.84 1.61
C LEU A 144 -12.23 -12.58 3.12
N GLN A 145 -11.12 -12.88 3.82
CA GLN A 145 -10.99 -12.65 5.26
C GLN A 145 -10.04 -11.51 5.61
N ASN A 146 -9.01 -11.31 4.81
CA ASN A 146 -7.91 -10.39 5.13
C ASN A 146 -7.82 -9.30 4.05
N LEU A 147 -8.05 -8.06 4.46
CA LEU A 147 -8.00 -6.87 3.62
C LEU A 147 -7.02 -5.86 4.21
N THR A 148 -6.11 -5.35 3.39
CA THR A 148 -5.26 -4.22 3.74
C THR A 148 -5.41 -3.08 2.74
N PHE A 149 -5.57 -1.86 3.24
CA PHE A 149 -5.31 -0.64 2.47
C PHE A 149 -3.89 -0.16 2.75
N GLU A 150 -3.06 -0.08 1.71
CA GLU A 150 -1.77 0.62 1.78
C GLU A 150 -1.97 2.07 1.38
N THR A 151 -2.01 2.96 2.35
CA THR A 151 -2.39 4.37 2.20
C THR A 151 -1.29 5.30 2.73
N ASN A 152 -1.24 6.52 2.24
CA ASN A 152 -0.39 7.56 2.82
C ASN A 152 -0.98 8.20 4.10
N GLY A 153 -2.22 7.85 4.46
CA GLY A 153 -2.86 8.28 5.71
C GLY A 153 -3.46 9.68 5.67
N THR A 154 -3.72 10.24 4.50
CA THR A 154 -4.23 11.62 4.34
C THR A 154 -5.68 11.71 3.89
N GLN A 155 -6.32 10.58 3.59
CA GLN A 155 -7.69 10.55 3.06
C GLN A 155 -8.69 10.13 4.12
N ALA A 156 -9.58 11.03 4.53
CA ALA A 156 -10.67 10.68 5.44
C ALA A 156 -11.61 9.63 4.83
N LEU A 157 -12.13 8.74 5.66
CA LEU A 157 -13.15 7.79 5.22
C LEU A 157 -14.48 8.51 4.97
N GLN A 158 -15.07 8.31 3.79
CA GLN A 158 -16.41 8.79 3.52
C GLN A 158 -17.40 8.10 4.49
N PRO A 159 -18.41 8.81 5.03
CA PRO A 159 -19.30 8.26 6.07
C PRO A 159 -19.93 6.92 5.69
N ASN A 160 -20.40 6.77 4.45
CA ASN A 160 -21.01 5.53 3.97
C ASN A 160 -19.96 4.41 3.91
N PHE A 161 -18.78 4.68 3.38
CA PHE A 161 -17.71 3.69 3.29
C PHE A 161 -17.19 3.28 4.68
N ARG A 162 -17.05 4.23 5.61
CA ARG A 162 -16.72 3.93 7.01
C ARG A 162 -17.74 2.98 7.63
N GLN A 163 -19.04 3.25 7.46
CA GLN A 163 -20.11 2.38 7.98
C GLN A 163 -20.10 1.00 7.29
N PHE A 164 -19.85 0.97 5.99
CA PHE A 164 -19.69 -0.28 5.24
C PHE A 164 -18.54 -1.12 5.81
N LEU A 165 -17.36 -0.53 6.03
CA LEU A 165 -16.20 -1.23 6.58
C LEU A 165 -16.46 -1.76 7.99
N LEU A 166 -17.13 -1.00 8.85
CA LEU A 166 -17.55 -1.47 10.19
C LEU A 166 -18.45 -2.72 10.07
N ASN A 167 -19.42 -2.70 9.18
CA ASN A 167 -20.30 -3.85 8.95
C ASN A 167 -19.50 -5.04 8.37
N TRP A 168 -18.58 -4.78 7.44
CA TRP A 168 -17.75 -5.81 6.82
C TRP A 168 -16.84 -6.51 7.85
N THR A 169 -16.25 -5.78 8.79
CA THR A 169 -15.42 -6.36 9.86
C THR A 169 -16.23 -7.19 10.85
N LEU A 170 -17.50 -6.84 11.08
CA LEU A 170 -18.39 -7.57 11.99
C LEU A 170 -19.00 -8.84 11.35
N ASN A 171 -18.96 -8.97 10.03
CA ASN A 171 -19.51 -10.13 9.34
C ASN A 171 -18.69 -11.39 9.65
N SER A 172 -19.27 -12.24 10.49
CA SER A 172 -18.79 -13.61 10.74
C SER A 172 -19.72 -14.59 10.01
N THR A 173 -19.45 -14.87 8.75
CA THR A 173 -20.19 -15.91 8.01
C THR A 173 -19.53 -17.28 8.24
N LYS A 174 -20.29 -18.38 8.08
CA LYS A 174 -19.68 -19.70 7.96
C LYS A 174 -19.02 -19.81 6.59
N ASN A 175 -17.78 -20.31 6.56
CA ASN A 175 -17.15 -20.58 5.26
C ASN A 175 -17.92 -21.71 4.51
N GLN A 176 -17.63 -21.88 3.22
CA GLN A 176 -18.27 -22.94 2.41
C GLN A 176 -18.05 -24.35 2.95
N LEU A 177 -17.07 -24.56 3.86
CA LEU A 177 -16.81 -25.81 4.56
C LEU A 177 -17.61 -25.94 5.87
N GLY A 178 -18.47 -24.96 6.20
CA GLY A 178 -19.32 -24.98 7.41
C GLY A 178 -18.60 -24.63 8.71
N HIS A 179 -17.31 -24.27 8.66
CA HIS A 179 -16.56 -23.82 9.84
C HIS A 179 -16.98 -22.39 10.22
N ALA A 180 -17.09 -22.13 11.53
CA ALA A 180 -17.32 -20.77 12.02
C ALA A 180 -16.17 -19.89 11.60
N ARG A 181 -16.46 -18.80 10.87
CA ARG A 181 -15.45 -17.78 10.53
C ARG A 181 -15.21 -16.88 11.75
N THR A 182 -13.94 -16.53 11.92
CA THR A 182 -13.58 -15.34 12.68
C THR A 182 -14.05 -14.08 11.95
N ALA A 183 -14.22 -12.97 12.66
CA ALA A 183 -14.49 -11.68 12.04
C ALA A 183 -13.45 -11.34 10.96
N ASN A 184 -13.88 -10.64 9.90
CA ASN A 184 -12.97 -10.22 8.85
C ASN A 184 -11.90 -9.26 9.39
N ASN A 185 -10.68 -9.41 8.92
CA ASN A 185 -9.53 -8.61 9.34
C ASN A 185 -9.31 -7.46 8.37
N LEU A 186 -9.61 -6.24 8.79
CA LEU A 186 -9.28 -5.01 8.08
C LEU A 186 -8.03 -4.39 8.68
N THR A 187 -7.09 -4.02 7.82
CA THR A 187 -5.84 -3.35 8.20
C THR A 187 -5.60 -2.11 7.34
N PHE A 188 -5.12 -1.04 7.96
CA PHE A 188 -4.56 0.13 7.29
C PHE A 188 -3.06 0.15 7.52
N SER A 189 -2.30 -0.07 6.47
CA SER A 189 -0.85 0.11 6.41
C SER A 189 -0.56 1.55 6.04
N VAL A 190 -0.36 2.40 7.04
CA VAL A 190 -0.20 3.84 6.84
C VAL A 190 1.26 4.18 6.61
N SER A 191 1.61 4.51 5.36
CA SER A 191 2.94 5.00 4.98
C SER A 191 2.96 6.53 4.98
N ALA A 192 2.92 7.13 6.17
CA ALA A 192 3.02 8.57 6.33
C ALA A 192 4.36 9.10 5.81
N LYS A 193 4.34 10.25 5.14
CA LYS A 193 5.50 10.77 4.42
C LYS A 193 6.32 11.70 5.31
N LEU A 194 7.63 11.44 5.37
CA LEU A 194 8.62 12.30 6.01
C LEU A 194 9.27 13.25 4.98
N SER A 195 10.14 14.14 5.42
CA SER A 195 10.81 15.13 4.56
C SER A 195 11.53 14.51 3.35
N ALA A 196 12.06 13.30 3.50
CA ALA A 196 12.67 12.53 2.42
C ALA A 196 11.78 12.37 1.18
N SER A 197 10.46 12.42 1.34
CA SER A 197 9.52 12.33 0.23
C SER A 197 9.41 13.61 -0.59
N GLY A 198 9.81 14.75 -0.03
CA GLY A 198 9.59 16.09 -0.57
C GLY A 198 8.18 16.66 -0.33
N GLU A 199 7.33 15.92 0.38
CA GLU A 199 5.98 16.39 0.74
C GLU A 199 6.02 17.26 2.02
N SER A 200 5.05 18.18 2.17
CA SER A 200 5.00 19.04 3.35
C SER A 200 4.56 18.25 4.59
N TRP A 201 5.13 18.58 5.74
CA TRP A 201 4.80 17.92 7.01
C TRP A 201 3.31 18.03 7.36
N SER A 202 2.73 19.21 7.20
CA SER A 202 1.33 19.49 7.51
C SER A 202 0.34 18.69 6.64
N ASP A 203 0.74 18.37 5.39
CA ASP A 203 -0.12 17.63 4.48
C ASP A 203 0.04 16.11 4.66
N ALA A 204 1.22 15.68 5.16
CA ALA A 204 1.59 14.27 5.25
C ALA A 204 1.33 13.65 6.62
N ILE A 205 1.37 14.44 7.71
CA ILE A 205 1.16 13.96 9.07
C ILE A 205 -0.24 14.36 9.54
N CYS A 206 -1.18 13.40 9.40
CA CYS A 206 -2.60 13.60 9.66
C CYS A 206 -3.11 12.69 10.81
N PRO A 207 -2.83 13.01 12.08
CA PRO A 207 -3.17 12.15 13.22
C PRO A 207 -4.68 11.86 13.36
N ASP A 208 -5.54 12.83 13.05
CA ASP A 208 -7.00 12.67 13.16
C ASP A 208 -7.53 11.63 12.17
N ILE A 209 -7.01 11.61 10.94
CA ILE A 209 -7.38 10.62 9.92
C ILE A 209 -6.94 9.22 10.35
N VAL A 210 -5.72 9.08 10.85
CA VAL A 210 -5.20 7.79 11.33
C VAL A 210 -5.97 7.28 12.55
N ARG A 211 -6.41 8.19 13.43
CA ARG A 211 -7.31 7.84 14.54
C ARG A 211 -8.65 7.30 14.03
N GLU A 212 -9.24 7.94 13.02
CA GLU A 212 -10.49 7.47 12.39
C GLU A 212 -10.34 6.05 11.82
N TYR A 213 -9.21 5.72 11.19
CA TYR A 213 -8.96 4.37 10.69
C TYR A 213 -8.94 3.33 11.81
N GLN A 214 -8.43 3.66 13.01
CA GLN A 214 -8.42 2.74 14.16
C GLN A 214 -9.82 2.40 14.68
N GLU A 215 -10.81 3.23 14.40
CA GLU A 215 -12.19 2.97 14.80
C GLU A 215 -12.85 1.87 13.93
N VAL A 216 -12.28 1.60 12.76
CA VAL A 216 -12.81 0.63 11.78
C VAL A 216 -11.95 -0.62 11.64
N GLY A 217 -10.64 -0.54 11.88
CA GLY A 217 -9.73 -1.65 11.67
C GLY A 217 -8.42 -1.53 12.43
N THR A 218 -7.55 -2.49 12.22
CA THR A 218 -6.17 -2.44 12.73
C THR A 218 -5.36 -1.43 11.94
N VAL A 219 -4.59 -0.58 12.62
CA VAL A 219 -3.70 0.40 11.98
C VAL A 219 -2.27 0.18 12.44
N TYR A 220 -1.33 0.24 11.51
CA TYR A 220 0.08 0.41 11.82
C TYR A 220 0.69 1.53 10.97
N LEU A 221 1.67 2.22 11.53
CA LEU A 221 2.47 3.20 10.79
C LEU A 221 3.69 2.52 10.18
N LYS A 222 4.09 2.95 8.99
CA LYS A 222 5.27 2.50 8.28
C LYS A 222 6.01 3.72 7.71
N PHE A 223 7.21 3.99 8.21
CA PHE A 223 8.02 5.13 7.79
C PHE A 223 9.18 4.66 6.91
N VAL A 224 9.36 5.32 5.78
CA VAL A 224 10.51 5.12 4.89
C VAL A 224 11.63 6.05 5.33
N VAL A 225 12.80 5.50 5.63
CA VAL A 225 13.95 6.24 6.16
C VAL A 225 15.24 5.88 5.45
N GLU A 226 16.18 6.82 5.45
CA GLU A 226 17.48 6.66 4.80
C GLU A 226 18.64 7.13 5.70
N THR A 227 18.49 8.26 6.35
CA THR A 227 19.54 8.93 7.11
C THR A 227 19.19 9.06 8.60
N PRO A 228 20.18 9.34 9.48
CA PRO A 228 19.90 9.60 10.90
C PRO A 228 18.93 10.75 11.17
N GLU A 229 18.90 11.76 10.29
CA GLU A 229 17.96 12.89 10.40
C GLU A 229 16.52 12.41 10.25
N HIS A 230 16.26 11.46 9.34
CA HIS A 230 14.95 10.85 9.18
C HIS A 230 14.51 10.05 10.41
N PHE A 231 15.47 9.52 11.20
CA PHE A 231 15.14 8.83 12.45
C PHE A 231 14.53 9.78 13.48
N ALA A 232 15.09 11.00 13.63
CA ALA A 232 14.50 12.03 14.49
C ALA A 232 13.10 12.47 14.02
N GLU A 233 12.87 12.49 12.70
CA GLU A 233 11.54 12.77 12.14
C GLU A 233 10.53 11.65 12.44
N VAL A 234 10.96 10.38 12.45
CA VAL A 234 10.09 9.26 12.87
C VAL A 234 9.63 9.48 14.31
N ASP A 235 10.55 9.78 15.24
CA ASP A 235 10.21 10.01 16.64
C ASP A 235 9.23 11.16 16.81
N ARG A 236 9.45 12.27 16.09
CA ARG A 236 8.54 13.41 16.04
C ARG A 236 7.16 13.01 15.50
N ALA A 237 7.10 12.36 14.35
CA ALA A 237 5.84 11.92 13.73
C ALA A 237 5.06 10.97 14.65
N VAL A 238 5.76 10.00 15.24
CA VAL A 238 5.16 9.05 16.21
C VAL A 238 4.58 9.79 17.40
N ALA A 239 5.31 10.78 17.94
CA ALA A 239 4.80 11.59 19.06
C ALA A 239 3.51 12.35 18.69
N GLU A 240 3.46 12.95 17.48
CA GLU A 240 2.26 13.65 16.98
C GLU A 240 1.09 12.66 16.78
N PHE A 241 1.32 11.50 16.15
CA PHE A 241 0.29 10.46 16.01
C PHE A 241 -0.20 9.92 17.37
N ARG A 242 0.71 9.69 18.33
CA ARG A 242 0.35 9.26 19.70
C ARG A 242 -0.50 10.31 20.42
N ALA A 243 -0.12 11.58 20.30
CA ALA A 243 -0.92 12.70 20.84
C ALA A 243 -2.31 12.78 20.21
N GLY A 244 -2.43 12.49 18.92
CA GLY A 244 -3.70 12.37 18.18
C GLY A 244 -4.51 11.11 18.49
N GLY A 245 -4.01 10.20 19.35
CA GLY A 245 -4.75 9.02 19.80
C GLY A 245 -4.36 7.71 19.12
N PHE A 246 -3.32 7.68 18.26
CA PHE A 246 -2.84 6.44 17.66
C PHE A 246 -2.28 5.48 18.72
N ARG A 247 -2.64 4.17 18.63
CA ARG A 247 -2.23 3.12 19.59
C ARG A 247 -1.57 1.91 18.94
N GLY A 248 -1.49 1.87 17.60
CA GLY A 248 -0.93 0.77 16.84
C GLY A 248 0.60 0.66 16.93
N VAL A 249 1.15 -0.34 16.25
CA VAL A 249 2.61 -0.53 16.14
C VAL A 249 3.21 0.36 15.05
N VAL A 250 4.52 0.59 15.14
CA VAL A 250 5.27 1.41 14.21
C VAL A 250 6.35 0.56 13.55
N TYR A 251 6.36 0.55 12.23
CA TYR A 251 7.38 -0.05 11.38
C TYR A 251 8.28 1.03 10.79
N VAL A 252 9.55 0.71 10.68
CA VAL A 252 10.53 1.51 9.95
C VAL A 252 11.09 0.68 8.81
N MET A 253 11.18 1.27 7.64
CA MET A 253 11.55 0.61 6.40
C MET A 253 12.68 1.38 5.71
N PRO A 254 13.73 0.70 5.19
CA PRO A 254 14.79 1.37 4.46
C PRO A 254 14.28 1.94 3.13
N GLN A 255 14.74 3.15 2.80
CA GLN A 255 14.55 3.75 1.49
C GLN A 255 15.34 2.95 0.44
N GLY A 256 14.78 2.86 -0.76
CA GLY A 256 15.39 2.24 -1.93
C GLY A 256 14.35 1.52 -2.79
N GLY A 257 14.01 2.13 -3.92
CA GLY A 257 13.10 1.56 -4.93
C GLY A 257 13.74 0.47 -5.79
N VAL A 258 15.08 0.31 -5.71
CA VAL A 258 15.86 -0.72 -6.41
C VAL A 258 16.92 -1.29 -5.48
N VAL A 259 17.54 -2.41 -5.89
CA VAL A 259 18.42 -3.24 -5.04
C VAL A 259 19.56 -2.42 -4.40
N THR A 260 20.31 -1.64 -5.16
CA THR A 260 21.52 -0.98 -4.64
C THR A 260 21.27 0.02 -3.51
N PRO A 261 20.39 1.02 -3.64
CA PRO A 261 20.07 1.91 -2.54
C PRO A 261 19.47 1.17 -1.33
N TYR A 262 18.64 0.18 -1.56
CA TYR A 262 18.06 -0.64 -0.49
C TYR A 262 19.12 -1.39 0.31
N GLU A 263 20.06 -2.08 -0.36
CA GLU A 263 21.14 -2.82 0.30
C GLU A 263 22.05 -1.93 1.15
N GLN A 264 22.32 -0.71 0.70
CA GLN A 264 23.12 0.25 1.45
C GLN A 264 22.47 0.71 2.75
N ASN A 265 21.14 0.75 2.77
CA ASN A 265 20.37 1.29 3.90
C ASN A 265 19.87 0.24 4.88
N ARG A 266 19.58 -0.99 4.41
CA ARG A 266 18.78 -1.97 5.16
C ARG A 266 19.37 -2.34 6.54
N VAL A 267 20.68 -2.56 6.65
CA VAL A 267 21.30 -2.95 7.93
C VAL A 267 21.26 -1.80 8.93
N ARG A 268 21.67 -0.59 8.51
CA ARG A 268 21.65 0.59 9.38
C ARG A 268 20.25 0.88 9.91
N VAL A 269 19.22 0.79 9.04
CA VAL A 269 17.83 1.03 9.42
C VAL A 269 17.33 -0.06 10.36
N ALA A 270 17.70 -1.32 10.13
CA ALA A 270 17.33 -2.42 11.00
C ALA A 270 17.93 -2.25 12.41
N ASP A 271 19.24 -1.97 12.50
CA ASP A 271 19.93 -1.75 13.78
C ASP A 271 19.31 -0.59 14.55
N TRP A 272 19.03 0.53 13.88
CA TRP A 272 18.38 1.66 14.52
C TRP A 272 16.97 1.32 14.98
N ALA A 273 16.14 0.73 14.11
CA ALA A 273 14.76 0.36 14.45
C ALA A 273 14.70 -0.51 15.72
N VAL A 274 15.56 -1.55 15.78
CA VAL A 274 15.65 -2.45 16.94
C VAL A 274 16.11 -1.69 18.18
N SER A 275 17.10 -0.81 18.07
CA SER A 275 17.62 -0.03 19.20
C SER A 275 16.59 0.91 19.81
N GLN A 276 15.63 1.40 19.01
CA GLN A 276 14.53 2.26 19.43
C GLN A 276 13.24 1.50 19.79
N GLY A 277 13.21 0.18 19.62
CA GLY A 277 12.02 -0.63 19.86
C GLY A 277 10.95 -0.52 18.77
N TYR A 278 11.29 0.01 17.60
CA TYR A 278 10.43 -0.03 16.41
C TYR A 278 10.54 -1.36 15.69
N TYR A 279 9.48 -1.74 14.99
CA TYR A 279 9.51 -2.91 14.13
C TYR A 279 10.23 -2.58 12.83
N TYR A 280 11.12 -3.46 12.42
CA TYR A 280 11.76 -3.36 11.11
C TYR A 280 10.86 -3.99 10.03
N SER A 281 10.68 -3.29 8.92
CA SER A 281 10.06 -3.82 7.72
C SER A 281 11.11 -3.98 6.63
N PRO A 282 11.36 -5.20 6.14
CA PRO A 282 12.15 -5.37 4.92
C PRO A 282 11.35 -4.89 3.71
N ARG A 283 11.99 -4.94 2.54
CA ARG A 283 11.37 -4.87 1.23
C ARG A 283 11.63 -6.18 0.50
N LEU A 284 10.93 -7.24 0.90
CA LEU A 284 11.15 -8.61 0.43
C LEU A 284 11.04 -8.73 -1.09
N HIS A 285 10.15 -7.98 -1.73
CA HIS A 285 10.01 -7.94 -3.18
C HIS A 285 11.24 -7.35 -3.89
N VAL A 286 11.97 -6.43 -3.23
CA VAL A 286 13.26 -5.93 -3.74
C VAL A 286 14.34 -6.99 -3.59
N ASP A 287 14.39 -7.68 -2.44
CA ASP A 287 15.35 -8.76 -2.19
C ASP A 287 15.18 -9.93 -3.18
N LEU A 288 13.95 -10.32 -3.47
CA LEU A 288 13.66 -11.51 -4.31
C LEU A 288 13.62 -11.20 -5.80
N TRP A 289 13.08 -10.03 -6.20
CA TRP A 289 12.73 -9.74 -7.59
C TRP A 289 13.21 -8.37 -8.08
N GLY A 290 14.06 -7.67 -7.31
CA GLY A 290 14.61 -6.36 -7.69
C GLY A 290 13.58 -5.26 -7.89
N ASN A 291 12.41 -5.37 -7.23
CA ASN A 291 11.26 -4.46 -7.37
C ASN A 291 10.61 -4.46 -8.77
N GLY A 292 10.70 -5.57 -9.52
CA GLY A 292 10.01 -5.70 -10.80
C GLY A 292 8.50 -5.50 -10.67
N TRP A 293 7.88 -4.88 -11.67
CA TRP A 293 6.42 -4.74 -11.72
C TRP A 293 5.72 -6.10 -11.63
N GLY A 294 4.58 -6.15 -10.93
CA GLY A 294 3.83 -7.40 -10.74
C GLY A 294 4.43 -8.38 -9.74
N LYS A 295 5.37 -7.93 -8.90
CA LYS A 295 6.07 -8.77 -7.90
C LYS A 295 5.97 -8.21 -6.50
#